data_31d6c4b05defa1ae7721a9bcd037fef7
#
_entry.id   31d6c4b05defa1ae7721a9bcd037fef7
#
_cell.length_a   1.000
_cell.length_b   1.000
_cell.length_c   1.000
_cell.angle_alpha   90.00
_cell.angle_beta   90.00
_cell.angle_gamma   90.00
#
_symmetry.space_group_name_H-M   'P 1'
#
loop_
_entity.id
_entity.type
_entity.pdbx_description
1 polymer ?
#
loop_
_entity_poly.entity_id
_entity_poly.type
_entity_poly.pdbx_seq_one_letter_code
_entity_poly.pdbx_strand_id
1 'polypeptide(L)'
;MSTHSIPFPAARSGAAAWLGIEVLCGRILFSLIFIVSSLNHFSQGTIAYAANQGVPMPNIGVPLAGILALVGGLSIAFGYHARVGAVLLMLFLFPVTILMHNFWAVADPAMAKMQQAHFMKNVALIGGALLIGYFGAGPWSVDSRRRI
;
A
#
# COMPACT_ATOMS: atom_id res chain seq x y z
N MET A 1 -31.37 -4.52 -4.82
CA MET A 1 -30.54 -3.66 -3.94
C MET A 1 -30.06 -2.49 -4.78
N SER A 2 -30.67 -1.32 -4.63
CA SER A 2 -30.40 -0.12 -5.42
C SER A 2 -29.10 0.52 -4.94
N THR A 3 -28.06 0.56 -5.78
CA THR A 3 -26.82 1.26 -5.48
C THR A 3 -27.06 2.76 -5.57
N HIS A 4 -27.28 3.40 -4.43
CA HIS A 4 -27.25 4.85 -4.35
C HIS A 4 -25.83 5.34 -4.72
N SER A 5 -25.64 5.74 -5.96
CA SER A 5 -24.51 6.57 -6.37
C SER A 5 -24.73 7.96 -5.76
N ILE A 6 -23.91 8.34 -4.79
CA ILE A 6 -23.88 9.71 -4.28
C ILE A 6 -23.42 10.60 -5.46
N PRO A 7 -24.25 11.52 -5.96
CA PRO A 7 -23.83 12.42 -7.02
C PRO A 7 -22.82 13.42 -6.45
N PHE A 8 -21.57 13.36 -6.91
CA PHE A 8 -20.63 14.43 -6.66
C PHE A 8 -21.14 15.71 -7.36
N PRO A 9 -21.15 16.86 -6.69
CA PRO A 9 -21.54 18.12 -7.33
C PRO A 9 -20.68 18.35 -8.58
N ALA A 10 -21.33 18.72 -9.68
CA ALA A 10 -20.64 19.08 -10.93
C ALA A 10 -19.68 20.24 -10.65
N ALA A 11 -18.40 19.93 -10.47
CA ALA A 11 -17.38 20.93 -10.18
C ALA A 11 -17.18 21.80 -11.40
N ARG A 12 -17.11 23.13 -11.19
CA ARG A 12 -16.67 24.10 -12.21
C ARG A 12 -15.34 23.59 -12.79
N SER A 13 -15.13 23.72 -14.09
CA SER A 13 -14.03 23.08 -14.84
C SER A 13 -12.63 23.19 -14.19
N GLY A 14 -12.32 24.31 -13.55
CA GLY A 14 -11.08 24.50 -12.80
C GLY A 14 -11.00 23.68 -11.51
N ALA A 15 -12.06 23.61 -10.70
CA ALA A 15 -12.09 22.82 -9.48
C ALA A 15 -11.97 21.32 -9.74
N ALA A 16 -12.54 20.83 -10.83
CA ALA A 16 -12.41 19.43 -11.23
C ALA A 16 -10.98 19.03 -11.61
N ALA A 17 -10.22 19.95 -12.22
CA ALA A 17 -8.82 19.72 -12.54
C ALA A 17 -7.94 19.63 -11.29
N TRP A 18 -8.12 20.52 -10.31
CA TRP A 18 -7.38 20.50 -9.05
C TRP A 18 -7.63 19.22 -8.26
N LEU A 19 -8.89 18.79 -8.13
CA LEU A 19 -9.25 17.52 -7.50
C LEU A 19 -8.57 16.33 -8.20
N GLY A 20 -8.43 16.38 -9.51
CA GLY A 20 -7.71 15.35 -10.28
C GLY A 20 -6.23 15.28 -9.93
N ILE A 21 -5.58 16.43 -9.79
CA ILE A 21 -4.17 16.54 -9.39
C ILE A 21 -3.96 16.00 -7.97
N GLU A 22 -4.81 16.41 -7.01
CA GLU A 22 -4.72 15.94 -5.63
C GLU A 22 -4.81 14.41 -5.54
N VAL A 23 -5.76 13.79 -6.23
CA VAL A 23 -5.92 12.34 -6.25
C VAL A 23 -4.72 11.65 -6.92
N LEU A 24 -4.20 12.20 -8.02
CA LEU A 24 -3.00 11.68 -8.68
C LEU A 24 -1.78 11.75 -7.74
N CYS A 25 -1.54 12.90 -7.12
CA CYS A 25 -0.45 13.08 -6.16
C CYS A 25 -0.59 12.12 -4.97
N GLY A 26 -1.79 11.99 -4.40
CA GLY A 26 -2.07 11.07 -3.30
C GLY A 26 -1.73 9.62 -3.65
N ARG A 27 -2.11 9.16 -4.86
CA ARG A 27 -1.76 7.80 -5.33
C ARG A 27 -0.25 7.62 -5.48
N ILE A 28 0.45 8.58 -6.08
CA ILE A 28 1.90 8.51 -6.27
C ILE A 28 2.59 8.47 -4.90
N LEU A 29 2.28 9.40 -4.00
CA LEU A 29 2.88 9.47 -2.67
C LEU A 29 2.60 8.21 -1.85
N PHE A 30 1.37 7.70 -1.88
CA PHE A 30 1.00 6.46 -1.20
C PHE A 30 1.78 5.26 -1.75
N SER A 31 1.93 5.17 -3.08
CA SER A 31 2.56 4.02 -3.73
C SER A 31 4.08 4.03 -3.62
N LEU A 32 4.69 5.21 -3.46
CA LEU A 32 6.14 5.38 -3.50
C LEU A 32 6.86 4.53 -2.45
N ILE A 33 6.32 4.45 -1.24
CA ILE A 33 6.91 3.66 -0.15
C ILE A 33 6.98 2.16 -0.53
N PHE A 34 5.97 1.63 -1.19
CA PHE A 34 5.91 0.21 -1.59
C PHE A 34 6.87 -0.07 -2.74
N ILE A 35 6.91 0.82 -3.75
CA ILE A 35 7.78 0.69 -4.91
C ILE A 35 9.26 0.74 -4.47
N VAL A 36 9.63 1.71 -3.64
CA VAL A 36 11.01 1.87 -3.16
C VAL A 36 11.40 0.72 -2.23
N SER A 37 10.53 0.38 -1.26
CA SER A 37 10.84 -0.69 -0.31
C SER A 37 10.92 -2.07 -0.96
N SER A 38 10.18 -2.32 -2.04
CA SER A 38 10.15 -3.62 -2.73
C SER A 38 11.54 -4.07 -3.19
N LEU A 39 12.41 -3.14 -3.59
CA LEU A 39 13.75 -3.44 -4.08
C LEU A 39 14.62 -4.13 -3.01
N ASN A 40 14.43 -3.79 -1.74
CA ASN A 40 15.18 -4.37 -0.64
C ASN A 40 14.76 -5.82 -0.32
N HIS A 41 13.58 -6.26 -0.75
CA HIS A 41 13.08 -7.61 -0.48
C HIS A 41 13.83 -8.71 -1.25
N PHE A 42 14.65 -8.34 -2.21
CA PHE A 42 15.50 -9.27 -2.97
C PHE A 42 16.92 -9.36 -2.41
N SER A 43 17.24 -8.64 -1.32
CA SER A 43 18.55 -8.69 -0.69
C SER A 43 18.67 -9.83 0.32
N GLN A 44 19.84 -10.47 0.37
CA GLN A 44 20.13 -11.50 1.36
C GLN A 44 20.03 -10.98 2.81
N GLY A 45 20.35 -9.71 3.03
CA GLY A 45 20.24 -9.07 4.35
C GLY A 45 18.79 -9.02 4.84
N THR A 46 17.83 -8.67 3.98
CA THR A 46 16.39 -8.65 4.34
C THR A 46 15.86 -10.07 4.59
N ILE A 47 16.29 -11.04 3.78
CA ILE A 47 15.90 -12.44 3.95
C ILE A 47 16.41 -12.98 5.29
N ALA A 48 17.68 -12.74 5.63
CA ALA A 48 18.28 -13.15 6.89
C ALA A 48 17.62 -12.47 8.10
N TYR A 49 17.31 -11.18 7.98
CA TYR A 49 16.57 -10.46 9.02
C TYR A 49 15.18 -11.07 9.26
N ALA A 50 14.44 -11.37 8.20
CA ALA A 50 13.14 -12.01 8.28
C ALA A 50 13.21 -13.42 8.90
N ALA A 51 14.26 -14.19 8.56
CA ALA A 51 14.51 -15.49 9.20
C ALA A 51 14.68 -15.36 10.72
N ASN A 52 15.46 -14.37 11.18
CA ASN A 52 15.66 -14.09 12.59
C ASN A 52 14.38 -13.62 13.31
N GLN A 53 13.43 -13.05 12.58
CA GLN A 53 12.10 -12.69 13.10
C GLN A 53 11.11 -13.88 13.09
N GLY A 54 11.54 -15.07 12.69
CA GLY A 54 10.71 -16.27 12.67
C GLY A 54 9.76 -16.34 11.47
N VAL A 55 10.02 -15.60 10.40
CA VAL A 55 9.21 -15.68 9.15
C VAL A 55 9.40 -17.06 8.52
N PRO A 56 8.32 -17.83 8.29
CA PRO A 56 8.44 -19.14 7.66
C PRO A 56 8.88 -19.03 6.20
N MET A 57 9.76 -19.92 5.77
CA MET A 57 10.30 -19.97 4.39
C MET A 57 10.77 -18.59 3.87
N PRO A 58 11.69 -17.90 4.56
CA PRO A 58 12.03 -16.50 4.26
C PRO A 58 12.59 -16.31 2.86
N ASN A 59 13.29 -17.33 2.31
CA ASN A 59 13.85 -17.31 0.96
C ASN A 59 12.78 -17.22 -0.16
N ILE A 60 11.55 -17.61 0.13
CA ILE A 60 10.41 -17.53 -0.80
C ILE A 60 9.48 -16.39 -0.37
N GLY A 61 9.13 -16.34 0.90
CA GLY A 61 8.17 -15.38 1.45
C GLY A 61 8.59 -13.92 1.28
N VAL A 62 9.87 -13.61 1.49
CA VAL A 62 10.37 -12.24 1.39
C VAL A 62 10.39 -11.72 -0.05
N PRO A 63 10.95 -12.44 -1.05
CA PRO A 63 10.84 -12.02 -2.45
C PRO A 63 9.39 -11.93 -2.95
N LEU A 64 8.52 -12.86 -2.55
CA LEU A 64 7.11 -12.82 -2.90
C LEU A 64 6.42 -11.57 -2.32
N ALA A 65 6.71 -11.22 -1.08
CA ALA A 65 6.24 -9.98 -0.45
C ALA A 65 6.72 -8.75 -1.22
N GLY A 66 7.97 -8.75 -1.70
CA GLY A 66 8.52 -7.70 -2.56
C GLY A 66 7.76 -7.56 -3.88
N ILE A 67 7.42 -8.68 -4.52
CA ILE A 67 6.60 -8.67 -5.76
C ILE A 67 5.21 -8.11 -5.49
N LEU A 68 4.54 -8.52 -4.41
CA LEU A 68 3.22 -7.98 -4.03
C LEU A 68 3.27 -6.47 -3.80
N ALA A 69 4.29 -5.99 -3.09
CA ALA A 69 4.50 -4.57 -2.82
C ALA A 69 4.74 -3.79 -4.13
N LEU A 70 5.60 -4.30 -5.01
CA LEU A 70 5.92 -3.65 -6.28
C LEU A 70 4.71 -3.58 -7.21
N VAL A 71 4.08 -4.74 -7.48
CA VAL A 71 2.94 -4.82 -8.39
C VAL A 71 1.76 -4.03 -7.85
N GLY A 72 1.44 -4.15 -6.56
CA GLY A 72 0.38 -3.39 -5.91
C GLY A 72 0.65 -1.89 -5.93
N GLY A 73 1.87 -1.46 -5.63
CA GLY A 73 2.30 -0.07 -5.68
C GLY A 73 2.19 0.52 -7.09
N LEU A 74 2.73 -0.15 -8.11
CA LEU A 74 2.64 0.29 -9.51
C LEU A 74 1.18 0.35 -9.99
N SER A 75 0.37 -0.66 -9.66
CA SER A 75 -1.06 -0.71 -9.98
C SER A 75 -1.79 0.56 -9.47
N ILE A 76 -1.54 0.96 -8.22
CA ILE A 76 -2.16 2.14 -7.63
C ILE A 76 -1.56 3.43 -8.21
N ALA A 77 -0.24 3.52 -8.38
CA ALA A 77 0.43 4.71 -8.92
C ALA A 77 -0.13 5.09 -10.30
N PHE A 78 -0.19 4.13 -11.22
CA PHE A 78 -0.75 4.34 -12.55
C PHE A 78 -2.29 4.36 -12.57
N GLY A 79 -2.93 3.92 -11.50
CA GLY A 79 -4.38 3.75 -11.44
C GLY A 79 -4.89 2.71 -12.44
N TYR A 80 -4.14 1.62 -12.60
CA TYR A 80 -4.47 0.47 -13.42
C TYR A 80 -4.87 -0.70 -12.54
N HIS A 81 -6.13 -1.11 -12.59
CA HIS A 81 -6.70 -2.08 -11.65
C HIS A 81 -6.41 -1.73 -10.18
N ALA A 82 -6.54 -0.44 -9.82
CA ALA A 82 -6.11 0.06 -8.51
C ALA A 82 -6.75 -0.67 -7.32
N ARG A 83 -7.98 -1.18 -7.47
CA ARG A 83 -8.64 -2.01 -6.44
C ARG A 83 -7.91 -3.33 -6.21
N VAL A 84 -7.44 -3.97 -7.28
CA VAL A 84 -6.61 -5.18 -7.19
C VAL A 84 -5.28 -4.85 -6.54
N GLY A 85 -4.65 -3.74 -6.94
CA GLY A 85 -3.44 -3.23 -6.32
C GLY A 85 -3.59 -3.03 -4.80
N ALA A 86 -4.71 -2.47 -4.36
CA ALA A 86 -5.01 -2.31 -2.93
C ALA A 86 -5.10 -3.66 -2.19
N VAL A 87 -5.74 -4.67 -2.80
CA VAL A 87 -5.77 -6.02 -2.23
C VAL A 87 -4.38 -6.63 -2.12
N LEU A 88 -3.54 -6.50 -3.16
CA LEU A 88 -2.16 -7.00 -3.14
C LEU A 88 -1.34 -6.32 -2.01
N LEU A 89 -1.50 -5.00 -1.84
CA LEU A 89 -0.84 -4.29 -0.74
C LEU A 89 -1.35 -4.72 0.63
N MET A 90 -2.63 -5.02 0.79
CA MET A 90 -3.15 -5.56 2.05
C MET A 90 -2.58 -6.95 2.35
N LEU A 91 -2.51 -7.83 1.34
CA LEU A 91 -1.88 -9.15 1.48
C LEU A 91 -0.40 -9.07 1.85
N PHE A 92 0.30 -8.03 1.41
CA PHE A 92 1.67 -7.71 1.82
C PHE A 92 1.71 -7.14 3.25
N LEU A 93 0.90 -6.12 3.54
CA LEU A 93 0.99 -5.36 4.79
C LEU A 93 0.60 -6.17 6.03
N PHE A 94 -0.44 -7.00 5.96
CA PHE A 94 -0.91 -7.76 7.13
C PHE A 94 0.18 -8.65 7.73
N PRO A 95 0.80 -9.59 6.99
CA PRO A 95 1.84 -10.43 7.57
C PRO A 95 3.09 -9.63 7.96
N VAL A 96 3.53 -8.67 7.15
CA VAL A 96 4.69 -7.84 7.45
C VAL A 96 4.48 -7.04 8.74
N THR A 97 3.31 -6.48 8.95
CA THR A 97 3.01 -5.70 10.15
C THR A 97 3.10 -6.54 11.42
N ILE A 98 2.57 -7.75 11.39
CA ILE A 98 2.53 -8.62 12.57
C ILE A 98 3.87 -9.31 12.82
N LEU A 99 4.52 -9.82 11.76
CA LEU A 99 5.72 -10.64 11.90
C LEU A 99 7.00 -9.80 12.04
N MET A 100 7.09 -8.69 11.29
CA MET A 100 8.32 -7.89 11.23
C MET A 100 8.33 -6.70 12.21
N HIS A 101 7.16 -6.30 12.73
CA HIS A 101 7.01 -5.13 13.61
C HIS A 101 6.29 -5.49 14.91
N ASN A 102 6.62 -6.66 15.48
CA ASN A 102 6.08 -7.19 16.75
C ASN A 102 6.70 -6.49 17.97
N PHE A 103 6.51 -5.19 18.11
CA PHE A 103 7.11 -4.33 19.13
C PHE A 103 6.91 -4.84 20.58
N TRP A 104 5.88 -5.61 20.83
CA TRP A 104 5.59 -6.22 22.13
C TRP A 104 6.55 -7.35 22.52
N ALA A 105 7.32 -7.89 21.58
CA ALA A 105 8.31 -8.94 21.82
C ALA A 105 9.75 -8.40 21.89
N VAL A 106 9.94 -7.08 21.77
CA VAL A 106 11.27 -6.44 21.77
C VAL A 106 11.61 -5.98 23.18
N ALA A 107 12.72 -6.50 23.74
CA ALA A 107 13.14 -6.20 25.09
C ALA A 107 13.73 -4.79 25.28
N ASP A 108 14.45 -4.29 24.27
CA ASP A 108 15.02 -2.94 24.30
C ASP A 108 13.95 -1.88 24.10
N PRO A 109 13.76 -0.92 25.04
CA PRO A 109 12.68 0.07 24.94
C PRO A 109 12.79 1.01 23.74
N ALA A 110 14.00 1.37 23.30
CA ALA A 110 14.21 2.26 22.18
C ALA A 110 13.85 1.54 20.85
N MET A 111 14.29 0.30 20.71
CA MET A 111 13.94 -0.54 19.58
C MET A 111 12.44 -0.86 19.55
N ALA A 112 11.82 -1.16 20.71
CA ALA A 112 10.38 -1.40 20.80
C ALA A 112 9.59 -0.18 20.31
N LYS A 113 9.97 1.03 20.73
CA LYS A 113 9.33 2.28 20.29
C LYS A 113 9.49 2.50 18.78
N MET A 114 10.65 2.20 18.21
CA MET A 114 10.86 2.28 16.77
C MET A 114 9.99 1.26 16.02
N GLN A 115 9.92 0.02 16.47
CA GLN A 115 9.07 -1.01 15.87
C GLN A 115 7.58 -0.66 16.00
N GLN A 116 7.16 -0.06 17.12
CA GLN A 116 5.80 0.44 17.29
C GLN A 116 5.47 1.53 16.24
N ALA A 117 6.38 2.45 15.97
CA ALA A 117 6.18 3.47 14.93
C ALA A 117 6.01 2.83 13.53
N HIS A 118 6.80 1.81 13.21
CA HIS A 118 6.66 1.05 11.96
C HIS A 118 5.33 0.29 11.89
N PHE A 119 4.91 -0.32 12.99
CA PHE A 119 3.60 -0.98 13.09
C PHE A 119 2.46 0.00 12.79
N MET A 120 2.45 1.15 13.50
CA MET A 120 1.40 2.16 13.33
C MET A 120 1.40 2.79 11.92
N LYS A 121 2.58 2.99 11.32
CA LYS A 121 2.70 3.38 9.91
C LYS A 121 1.99 2.37 8.99
N ASN A 122 2.23 1.08 9.18
CA ASN A 122 1.61 0.05 8.36
C ASN A 122 0.09 -0.02 8.56
N VAL A 123 -0.40 0.17 9.80
CA VAL A 123 -1.85 0.28 10.08
C VAL A 123 -2.47 1.45 9.30
N ALA A 124 -1.82 2.61 9.29
CA ALA A 124 -2.28 3.76 8.50
C ALA A 124 -2.28 3.47 6.99
N LEU A 125 -1.26 2.77 6.48
CA LEU A 125 -1.19 2.35 5.08
C LEU A 125 -2.29 1.34 4.72
N ILE A 126 -2.64 0.41 5.62
CA ILE A 126 -3.79 -0.49 5.43
C ILE A 126 -5.07 0.33 5.31
N GLY A 127 -5.27 1.33 6.17
CA GLY A 127 -6.40 2.25 6.07
C GLY A 127 -6.46 2.96 4.71
N GLY A 128 -5.33 3.46 4.23
CA GLY A 128 -5.22 4.06 2.89
C GLY A 128 -5.55 3.06 1.76
N ALA A 129 -5.05 1.82 1.85
CA ALA A 129 -5.35 0.77 0.89
C ALA A 129 -6.85 0.41 0.87
N LEU A 130 -7.52 0.36 2.03
CA LEU A 130 -8.97 0.15 2.12
C LEU A 130 -9.75 1.26 1.41
N LEU A 131 -9.37 2.52 1.60
CA LEU A 131 -10.00 3.66 0.91
C LEU A 131 -9.82 3.55 -0.61
N ILE A 132 -8.61 3.22 -1.09
CA ILE A 132 -8.35 3.01 -2.52
C ILE A 132 -9.15 1.81 -3.05
N GLY A 133 -9.25 0.74 -2.28
CA GLY A 133 -10.05 -0.44 -2.62
C GLY A 133 -11.53 -0.11 -2.80
N TYR A 134 -12.07 0.75 -1.95
CA TYR A 134 -13.47 1.18 -2.02
C TYR A 134 -13.73 2.19 -3.15
N PHE A 135 -13.00 3.31 -3.17
CA PHE A 135 -13.23 4.40 -4.10
C PHE A 135 -12.63 4.15 -5.50
N GLY A 136 -11.62 3.28 -5.61
CA GLY A 136 -10.88 3.03 -6.84
C GLY A 136 -9.80 4.09 -7.11
N ALA A 137 -9.32 4.12 -8.35
CA ALA A 137 -8.22 4.98 -8.77
C ALA A 137 -8.58 6.48 -8.85
N GLY A 138 -9.85 6.81 -9.00
CA GLY A 138 -10.29 8.19 -9.21
C GLY A 138 -9.91 8.77 -10.58
N PRO A 139 -9.99 10.11 -10.74
CA PRO A 139 -9.65 10.79 -11.98
C PRO A 139 -8.14 10.68 -12.29
N TRP A 140 -7.80 10.98 -13.55
CA TRP A 140 -6.42 10.94 -14.08
C TRP A 140 -5.73 9.59 -13.86
N SER A 141 -6.47 8.51 -14.11
CA SER A 141 -6.02 7.12 -13.97
C SER A 141 -6.26 6.35 -15.27
N VAL A 142 -5.55 5.23 -15.43
CA VAL A 142 -5.80 4.32 -16.55
C VAL A 142 -7.20 3.72 -16.45
N ASP A 143 -7.67 3.39 -15.24
CA ASP A 143 -9.01 2.86 -14.99
C ASP A 143 -10.13 3.85 -15.42
N SER A 144 -9.91 5.16 -15.24
CA SER A 144 -10.89 6.18 -15.63
C SER A 144 -11.05 6.30 -17.15
N ARG A 145 -9.97 6.08 -17.91
CA ARG A 145 -9.98 6.11 -19.39
C ARG A 145 -10.65 4.91 -20.02
N ARG A 146 -10.72 3.77 -19.31
CA ARG A 146 -11.35 2.53 -19.80
C ARG A 146 -12.85 2.47 -19.61
N ARG A 147 -13.43 3.39 -18.83
CA ARG A 147 -14.86 3.49 -18.57
C ARG A 147 -15.59 4.40 -19.57
N ILE A 148 -14.87 4.99 -20.52
CA ILE A 148 -15.38 5.77 -21.65
C ILE A 148 -15.46 4.88 -22.87
#